data_bfd398e7c52b10512622168422e3d1a5
#
_entry.id   bfd398e7c52b10512622168422e3d1a5
#
_cell.length_a   1.000
_cell.length_b   1.000
_cell.length_c   1.000
_cell.angle_alpha   90.00
_cell.angle_beta   90.00
_cell.angle_gamma   90.00
#
_symmetry.space_group_name_H-M   'P 1'
#
loop_
_entity.id
_entity.type
_entity.pdbx_description
1 polymer ?
#
loop_
_entity_poly.entity_id
_entity_poly.type
_entity_poly.pdbx_seq_one_letter_code
_entity_poly.pdbx_strand_id
1 'polypeptide(L)'
;MYDLAHKRIILGLSGGIACYKAAELCRAMIKEGASVQVVMTEAAAQFITPVTMQALSGQPVFTSQWDAREPNNMAHINLSREADAIVVAPASADFMAKLLHGRADELLSLMCLARPLDRVPLLLAPAMNREMWSHPATQRNLVQLQADGALVLGVGQGDQACGETGDGRMLEPEEILQDLIAVSYTHLT
;
A
#
# COMPACT_ATOMS: atom_id res chain seq x y z
N MET A 1 13.12 14.30 -16.43
CA MET A 1 12.94 14.75 -15.04
C MET A 1 12.22 13.59 -14.37
N TYR A 2 12.67 13.13 -13.22
CA TYR A 2 12.03 12.02 -12.51
C TYR A 2 10.93 12.59 -11.63
N ASP A 3 9.69 12.11 -11.81
CA ASP A 3 8.51 12.69 -11.16
C ASP A 3 8.45 12.44 -9.65
N LEU A 4 9.14 11.41 -9.15
CA LEU A 4 9.26 11.10 -7.72
C LEU A 4 10.68 11.32 -7.17
N ALA A 5 11.49 12.16 -7.82
CA ALA A 5 12.84 12.45 -7.37
C ALA A 5 12.85 12.95 -5.91
N HIS A 6 13.69 12.33 -5.09
CA HIS A 6 13.84 12.65 -3.66
C HIS A 6 12.62 12.34 -2.77
N LYS A 7 11.58 11.68 -3.31
CA LYS A 7 10.42 11.26 -2.52
C LYS A 7 10.70 9.94 -1.80
N ARG A 8 10.27 9.87 -0.56
CA ARG A 8 10.29 8.66 0.28
C ARG A 8 8.90 8.04 0.29
N ILE A 9 8.74 6.92 -0.38
CA ILE A 9 7.46 6.22 -0.50
C ILE A 9 7.48 4.96 0.36
N ILE A 10 6.48 4.81 1.20
CA ILE A 10 6.21 3.54 1.86
C ILE A 10 5.33 2.71 0.94
N LEU A 11 5.82 1.54 0.55
CA LEU A 11 5.04 0.55 -0.18
C LEU A 11 4.64 -0.56 0.77
N GLY A 12 3.39 -0.55 1.19
CA GLY A 12 2.79 -1.55 2.05
C GLY A 12 2.16 -2.68 1.23
N LEU A 13 2.43 -3.93 1.60
CA LEU A 13 1.78 -5.10 1.00
C LEU A 13 0.92 -5.80 2.05
N SER A 14 -0.38 -5.92 1.79
CA SER A 14 -1.25 -6.84 2.51
C SER A 14 -1.42 -8.16 1.74
N GLY A 15 -2.06 -9.16 2.34
CA GLY A 15 -2.13 -10.50 1.76
C GLY A 15 -3.04 -10.59 0.54
N GLY A 16 -2.51 -11.11 -0.56
CA GLY A 16 -3.26 -11.36 -1.78
C GLY A 16 -2.37 -11.75 -2.94
N ILE A 17 -2.94 -12.47 -3.90
CA ILE A 17 -2.20 -12.92 -5.09
C ILE A 17 -1.61 -11.73 -5.88
N ALA A 18 -2.23 -10.57 -5.84
CA ALA A 18 -1.74 -9.36 -6.51
C ALA A 18 -0.40 -8.84 -5.98
N CYS A 19 0.16 -9.42 -4.91
CA CYS A 19 1.50 -9.08 -4.43
C CYS A 19 2.59 -9.18 -5.52
N TYR A 20 2.43 -10.04 -6.54
CA TYR A 20 3.39 -10.10 -7.64
C TYR A 20 3.48 -8.77 -8.41
N LYS A 21 2.37 -8.04 -8.54
CA LYS A 21 2.36 -6.71 -9.18
C LYS A 21 3.07 -5.64 -8.33
N ALA A 22 3.10 -5.80 -7.02
CA ALA A 22 3.82 -4.89 -6.13
C ALA A 22 5.34 -4.88 -6.41
N ALA A 23 5.89 -5.99 -6.89
CA ALA A 23 7.28 -6.07 -7.31
C ALA A 23 7.57 -5.13 -8.50
N GLU A 24 6.70 -5.12 -9.50
CA GLU A 24 6.80 -4.22 -10.66
C GLU A 24 6.55 -2.77 -10.27
N LEU A 25 5.56 -2.53 -9.41
CA LEU A 25 5.26 -1.20 -8.88
C LEU A 25 6.47 -0.61 -8.12
N CYS A 26 7.12 -1.40 -7.28
CA CYS A 26 8.34 -1.00 -6.57
C CYS A 26 9.42 -0.55 -7.55
N ARG A 27 9.67 -1.33 -8.60
CA ARG A 27 10.65 -0.97 -9.63
C ARG A 27 10.26 0.27 -10.41
N ALA A 28 8.98 0.44 -10.70
CA ALA A 28 8.47 1.61 -11.42
C ALA A 28 8.68 2.90 -10.61
N MET A 29 8.36 2.87 -9.30
CA MET A 29 8.61 4.00 -8.39
C MET A 29 10.08 4.37 -8.32
N ILE A 30 10.99 3.37 -8.24
CA ILE A 30 12.43 3.60 -8.20
C ILE A 30 12.93 4.21 -9.51
N LYS A 31 12.41 3.79 -10.66
CA LYS A 31 12.73 4.39 -11.95
C LYS A 31 12.36 5.88 -12.01
N GLU A 32 11.31 6.29 -11.33
CA GLU A 32 10.91 7.69 -11.19
C GLU A 32 11.67 8.44 -10.10
N GLY A 33 12.69 7.83 -9.52
CA GLY A 33 13.61 8.46 -8.58
C GLY A 33 13.19 8.40 -7.12
N ALA A 34 12.14 7.65 -6.78
CA ALA A 34 11.74 7.46 -5.40
C ALA A 34 12.69 6.56 -4.61
N SER A 35 12.83 6.85 -3.31
CA SER A 35 13.30 5.88 -2.33
C SER A 35 12.10 5.09 -1.81
N VAL A 36 12.10 3.78 -1.99
CA VAL A 36 10.96 2.92 -1.63
C VAL A 36 11.31 2.08 -0.41
N GLN A 37 10.58 2.29 0.68
CA GLN A 37 10.63 1.46 1.86
C GLN A 37 9.45 0.50 1.86
N VAL A 38 9.74 -0.80 1.81
CA VAL A 38 8.70 -1.84 1.79
C VAL A 38 8.35 -2.28 3.21
N VAL A 39 7.06 -2.37 3.49
CA VAL A 39 6.48 -2.90 4.73
C VAL A 39 5.47 -3.98 4.36
N MET A 40 5.62 -5.16 4.93
CA MET A 40 4.78 -6.31 4.60
C MET A 40 4.04 -6.83 5.82
N THR A 41 2.76 -7.16 5.65
CA THR A 41 2.02 -7.92 6.65
C THR A 41 2.48 -9.39 6.63
N GLU A 42 2.19 -10.14 7.69
CA GLU A 42 2.45 -11.58 7.73
C GLU A 42 1.73 -12.32 6.59
N ALA A 43 0.50 -11.90 6.29
CA ALA A 43 -0.27 -12.46 5.17
C ALA A 43 0.39 -12.19 3.82
N ALA A 44 0.98 -11.02 3.60
CA ALA A 44 1.69 -10.70 2.36
C ALA A 44 2.89 -11.62 2.13
N ALA A 45 3.60 -11.99 3.20
CA ALA A 45 4.75 -12.88 3.13
C ALA A 45 4.42 -14.32 2.69
N GLN A 46 3.13 -14.70 2.69
CA GLN A 46 2.67 -15.97 2.12
C GLN A 46 2.61 -15.94 0.58
N PHE A 47 2.55 -14.76 -0.03
CA PHE A 47 2.40 -14.59 -1.49
C PHE A 47 3.68 -14.14 -2.17
N ILE A 48 4.51 -13.35 -1.50
CA ILE A 48 5.81 -12.90 -1.98
C ILE A 48 6.78 -12.78 -0.80
N THR A 49 8.04 -13.10 -1.00
CA THR A 49 8.99 -13.09 0.12
C THR A 49 9.56 -11.68 0.41
N PRO A 50 9.87 -11.37 1.68
CA PRO A 50 10.61 -10.16 2.01
C PRO A 50 11.95 -10.04 1.26
N VAL A 51 12.63 -11.17 1.01
CA VAL A 51 13.90 -11.20 0.26
C VAL A 51 13.71 -10.67 -1.17
N THR A 52 12.62 -11.05 -1.84
CA THR A 52 12.31 -10.53 -3.18
C THR A 52 12.14 -9.01 -3.14
N MET A 53 11.36 -8.50 -2.21
CA MET A 53 11.10 -7.07 -2.12
C MET A 53 12.34 -6.28 -1.67
N GLN A 54 13.19 -6.86 -0.82
CA GLN A 54 14.49 -6.27 -0.44
C GLN A 54 15.44 -6.16 -1.64
N ALA A 55 15.51 -7.21 -2.44
CA ALA A 55 16.35 -7.20 -3.65
C ALA A 55 15.90 -6.14 -4.66
N LEU A 56 14.59 -5.93 -4.80
CA LEU A 56 14.01 -4.95 -5.73
C LEU A 56 14.09 -3.52 -5.23
N SER A 57 13.84 -3.30 -3.94
CA SER A 57 13.86 -1.95 -3.34
C SER A 57 15.27 -1.45 -2.99
N GLY A 58 16.22 -2.37 -2.82
CA GLY A 58 17.55 -2.05 -2.31
C GLY A 58 17.57 -1.66 -0.83
N GLN A 59 16.45 -1.84 -0.12
CA GLN A 59 16.27 -1.49 1.29
C GLN A 59 15.80 -2.70 2.09
N PRO A 60 16.22 -2.86 3.36
CA PRO A 60 15.69 -3.88 4.24
C PRO A 60 14.16 -3.74 4.39
N VAL A 61 13.44 -4.84 4.25
CA VAL A 61 11.98 -4.87 4.38
C VAL A 61 11.58 -4.96 5.86
N PHE A 62 10.57 -4.21 6.25
CA PHE A 62 9.95 -4.34 7.57
C PHE A 62 8.77 -5.32 7.53
N THR A 63 8.79 -6.28 8.46
CA THR A 63 7.73 -7.28 8.60
C THR A 63 7.14 -7.33 10.02
N SER A 64 7.70 -6.57 10.94
CA SER A 64 7.30 -6.56 12.35
C SER A 64 7.44 -5.17 12.96
N GLN A 65 6.51 -4.82 13.84
CA GLN A 65 6.63 -3.61 14.65
C GLN A 65 7.73 -3.70 15.72
N TRP A 66 8.24 -4.90 15.97
CA TRP A 66 9.29 -5.18 16.96
C TRP A 66 10.68 -5.25 16.33
N ASP A 67 10.85 -4.66 15.15
CA ASP A 67 12.11 -4.67 14.44
C ASP A 67 13.18 -3.86 15.18
N ALA A 68 14.25 -4.53 15.58
CA ALA A 68 15.33 -3.95 16.38
C ALA A 68 16.21 -2.94 15.63
N ARG A 69 16.02 -2.77 14.32
CA ARG A 69 16.76 -1.76 13.53
C ARG A 69 16.38 -0.33 13.92
N GLU A 70 15.18 -0.15 14.48
CA GLU A 70 14.75 1.15 15.01
C GLU A 70 15.13 1.25 16.49
N PRO A 71 16.07 2.14 16.85
CA PRO A 71 16.69 2.16 18.18
C PRO A 71 15.70 2.40 19.34
N ASN A 72 14.61 3.12 19.08
CA ASN A 72 13.60 3.45 20.08
C ASN A 72 12.34 2.58 19.96
N ASN A 73 12.36 1.55 19.13
CA ASN A 73 11.22 0.69 18.80
C ASN A 73 9.98 1.47 18.32
N MET A 74 10.18 2.60 17.65
CA MET A 74 9.12 3.46 17.14
C MET A 74 9.13 3.54 15.59
N ALA A 75 9.40 2.42 14.94
CA ALA A 75 9.41 2.31 13.48
C ALA A 75 8.15 2.91 12.84
N HIS A 76 6.98 2.63 13.41
CA HIS A 76 5.71 3.14 12.92
C HIS A 76 5.61 4.68 12.92
N ILE A 77 6.22 5.35 13.88
CA ILE A 77 6.23 6.81 13.97
C ILE A 77 7.27 7.38 13.01
N ASN A 78 8.50 6.87 13.09
CA ASN A 78 9.62 7.40 12.31
C ASN A 78 9.35 7.23 10.81
N LEU A 79 9.03 6.01 10.37
CA LEU A 79 8.76 5.72 8.97
C LEU A 79 7.56 6.51 8.41
N SER A 80 6.46 6.61 9.18
CA SER A 80 5.28 7.35 8.71
C SER A 80 5.49 8.85 8.63
N ARG A 81 6.28 9.43 9.54
CA ARG A 81 6.57 10.87 9.55
C ARG A 81 7.56 11.29 8.46
N GLU A 82 8.46 10.40 8.09
CA GLU A 82 9.48 10.64 7.07
C GLU A 82 9.00 10.33 5.65
N ALA A 83 7.83 9.71 5.52
CA ALA A 83 7.25 9.39 4.22
C ALA A 83 6.62 10.62 3.56
N ASP A 84 6.73 10.68 2.24
CA ASP A 84 5.97 11.61 1.39
C ASP A 84 4.62 11.03 1.01
N ALA A 85 4.47 9.71 0.98
CA ALA A 85 3.21 9.00 0.79
C ALA A 85 3.30 7.56 1.30
N ILE A 86 2.15 6.99 1.65
CA ILE A 86 1.98 5.55 1.90
C ILE A 86 1.09 4.98 0.81
N VAL A 87 1.56 3.96 0.11
CA VAL A 87 0.80 3.21 -0.90
C VAL A 87 0.64 1.78 -0.41
N VAL A 88 -0.58 1.32 -0.24
CA VAL A 88 -0.87 -0.08 0.10
C VAL A 88 -1.36 -0.79 -1.16
N ALA A 89 -0.52 -1.65 -1.70
CA ALA A 89 -0.77 -2.39 -2.93
C ALA A 89 -0.18 -3.81 -2.85
N PRO A 90 -1.00 -4.84 -2.75
CA PRO A 90 -2.45 -4.81 -2.69
C PRO A 90 -2.99 -4.40 -1.31
N ALA A 91 -4.20 -3.80 -1.31
CA ALA A 91 -5.02 -3.60 -0.12
C ALA A 91 -6.14 -4.64 -0.10
N SER A 92 -6.04 -5.63 0.77
CA SER A 92 -7.06 -6.68 0.92
C SER A 92 -8.31 -6.15 1.61
N ALA A 93 -9.43 -6.85 1.46
CA ALA A 93 -10.67 -6.51 2.17
C ALA A 93 -10.49 -6.50 3.68
N ASP A 94 -9.73 -7.46 4.23
CA ASP A 94 -9.39 -7.52 5.66
C ASP A 94 -8.56 -6.30 6.09
N PHE A 95 -7.53 -5.97 5.32
CA PHE A 95 -6.68 -4.82 5.64
C PHE A 95 -7.45 -3.50 5.62
N MET A 96 -8.34 -3.31 4.63
CA MET A 96 -9.20 -2.13 4.56
C MET A 96 -10.18 -2.05 5.74
N ALA A 97 -10.79 -3.17 6.14
CA ALA A 97 -11.64 -3.22 7.32
C ALA A 97 -10.87 -2.89 8.60
N LYS A 98 -9.62 -3.38 8.71
CA LYS A 98 -8.72 -3.09 9.82
C LYS A 98 -8.43 -1.58 9.92
N LEU A 99 -8.09 -0.94 8.80
CA LEU A 99 -7.85 0.51 8.76
C LEU A 99 -9.09 1.30 9.18
N LEU A 100 -10.26 0.93 8.65
CA LEU A 100 -11.52 1.58 8.95
C LEU A 100 -11.82 1.62 10.46
N HIS A 101 -11.52 0.52 11.15
CA HIS A 101 -11.78 0.39 12.59
C HIS A 101 -10.62 0.88 13.47
N GLY A 102 -9.57 1.44 12.88
CA GLY A 102 -8.39 1.91 13.63
C GLY A 102 -7.63 0.78 14.32
N ARG A 103 -7.73 -0.47 13.84
CA ARG A 103 -6.92 -1.57 14.37
C ARG A 103 -5.47 -1.39 13.93
N ALA A 104 -4.58 -1.47 14.91
CA ALA A 104 -3.15 -1.22 14.73
C ALA A 104 -2.35 -2.34 15.40
N ASP A 105 -2.64 -3.58 15.04
CA ASP A 105 -2.08 -4.80 15.63
C ASP A 105 -0.83 -5.32 14.88
N GLU A 106 -0.46 -4.66 13.77
CA GLU A 106 0.78 -4.95 13.05
C GLU A 106 1.36 -3.63 12.46
N LEU A 107 2.61 -3.67 12.02
CA LEU A 107 3.36 -2.46 11.67
C LEU A 107 2.67 -1.60 10.60
N LEU A 108 2.18 -2.19 9.50
CA LEU A 108 1.62 -1.43 8.39
C LEU A 108 0.34 -0.68 8.79
N SER A 109 -0.59 -1.34 9.48
CA SER A 109 -1.81 -0.69 9.97
C SER A 109 -1.50 0.36 11.03
N LEU A 110 -0.52 0.10 11.89
CA LEU A 110 -0.05 1.06 12.90
C LEU A 110 0.55 2.31 12.24
N MET A 111 1.35 2.15 11.18
CA MET A 111 1.89 3.26 10.40
C MET A 111 0.80 4.08 9.71
N CYS A 112 -0.18 3.42 9.11
CA CYS A 112 -1.32 4.09 8.49
C CYS A 112 -2.12 4.92 9.50
N LEU A 113 -2.28 4.43 10.73
CA LEU A 113 -2.97 5.15 11.80
C LEU A 113 -2.12 6.32 12.34
N ALA A 114 -0.80 6.14 12.46
CA ALA A 114 0.13 7.13 13.03
C ALA A 114 0.57 8.21 12.04
N ARG A 115 0.25 8.09 10.75
CA ARG A 115 0.69 9.05 9.74
C ARG A 115 0.13 10.45 10.02
N PRO A 116 0.88 11.52 9.75
CA PRO A 116 0.35 12.87 9.71
C PRO A 116 -0.63 13.04 8.55
N LEU A 117 -1.93 13.25 8.86
CA LEU A 117 -3.01 13.30 7.86
C LEU A 117 -2.88 14.49 6.89
N ASP A 118 -2.30 15.57 7.35
CA ASP A 118 -2.11 16.82 6.59
C ASP A 118 -0.95 16.79 5.60
N ARG A 119 -0.04 15.82 5.72
CA ARG A 119 1.20 15.76 4.94
C ARG A 119 1.44 14.46 4.20
N VAL A 120 0.96 13.36 4.76
CA VAL A 120 1.28 12.01 4.25
C VAL A 120 0.00 11.37 3.72
N PRO A 121 -0.26 11.47 2.40
CA PRO A 121 -1.41 10.83 1.79
C PRO A 121 -1.30 9.30 1.88
N LEU A 122 -2.46 8.65 2.01
CA LEU A 122 -2.59 7.19 1.99
C LEU A 122 -3.37 6.78 0.75
N LEU A 123 -2.70 6.04 -0.14
CA LEU A 123 -3.30 5.46 -1.34
C LEU A 123 -3.54 3.96 -1.07
N LEU A 124 -4.74 3.50 -1.36
CA LEU A 124 -5.13 2.10 -1.23
C LEU A 124 -5.47 1.54 -2.61
N ALA A 125 -4.76 0.51 -3.04
CA ALA A 125 -5.03 -0.22 -4.28
C ALA A 125 -5.74 -1.55 -3.95
N PRO A 126 -7.08 -1.61 -3.97
CA PRO A 126 -7.83 -2.79 -3.59
C PRO A 126 -7.57 -3.97 -4.53
N ALA A 127 -7.56 -5.17 -3.96
CA ALA A 127 -7.44 -6.42 -4.72
C ALA A 127 -8.18 -7.55 -4.00
N MET A 128 -9.19 -8.10 -4.68
CA MET A 128 -10.00 -9.22 -4.18
C MET A 128 -10.82 -9.83 -5.32
N ASN A 129 -11.47 -10.95 -5.07
CA ASN A 129 -12.38 -11.48 -6.08
C ASN A 129 -13.65 -10.59 -6.21
N ARG A 130 -14.40 -10.78 -7.28
CA ARG A 130 -15.55 -9.94 -7.62
C ARG A 130 -16.67 -9.97 -6.56
N GLU A 131 -16.91 -11.13 -5.94
CA GLU A 131 -17.96 -11.27 -4.92
C GLU A 131 -17.57 -10.52 -3.64
N MET A 132 -16.31 -10.60 -3.24
CA MET A 132 -15.80 -9.80 -2.13
C MET A 132 -15.85 -8.30 -2.43
N TRP A 133 -15.51 -7.92 -3.67
CA TRP A 133 -15.57 -6.52 -4.11
C TRP A 133 -16.98 -5.97 -4.05
N SER A 134 -17.96 -6.69 -4.62
CA SER A 134 -19.36 -6.26 -4.66
C SER A 134 -20.09 -6.40 -3.32
N HIS A 135 -19.48 -7.06 -2.34
CA HIS A 135 -20.13 -7.29 -1.05
C HIS A 135 -20.46 -5.96 -0.34
N PRO A 136 -21.68 -5.81 0.20
CA PRO A 136 -22.11 -4.56 0.85
C PRO A 136 -21.18 -4.08 1.96
N ALA A 137 -20.54 -4.99 2.70
CA ALA A 137 -19.56 -4.63 3.73
C ALA A 137 -18.32 -3.96 3.11
N THR A 138 -17.80 -4.50 2.01
CA THR A 138 -16.65 -3.93 1.30
C THR A 138 -16.97 -2.56 0.76
N GLN A 139 -18.11 -2.41 0.06
CA GLN A 139 -18.53 -1.13 -0.51
C GLN A 139 -18.75 -0.06 0.56
N ARG A 140 -19.38 -0.42 1.67
CA ARG A 140 -19.53 0.49 2.82
C ARG A 140 -18.19 0.92 3.41
N ASN A 141 -17.24 -0.01 3.53
CA ASN A 141 -15.90 0.28 4.05
C ASN A 141 -15.13 1.23 3.12
N LEU A 142 -15.25 1.04 1.80
CA LEU A 142 -14.62 1.93 0.80
C LEU A 142 -15.12 3.37 0.96
N VAL A 143 -16.43 3.56 1.01
CA VAL A 143 -17.04 4.89 1.17
C VAL A 143 -16.53 5.58 2.44
N GLN A 144 -16.48 4.85 3.55
CA GLN A 144 -16.03 5.44 4.81
C GLN A 144 -14.52 5.72 4.81
N LEU A 145 -13.69 4.85 4.26
CA LEU A 145 -12.25 5.10 4.13
C LEU A 145 -11.94 6.35 3.30
N GLN A 146 -12.71 6.58 2.23
CA GLN A 146 -12.62 7.81 1.45
C GLN A 146 -13.04 9.04 2.26
N ALA A 147 -14.12 8.93 3.04
CA ALA A 147 -14.57 10.01 3.92
C ALA A 147 -13.53 10.32 5.02
N ASP A 148 -12.79 9.33 5.47
CA ASP A 148 -11.70 9.45 6.46
C ASP A 148 -10.39 9.96 5.83
N GLY A 149 -10.39 10.27 4.53
CA GLY A 149 -9.25 10.89 3.84
C GLY A 149 -8.27 9.93 3.18
N ALA A 150 -8.58 8.64 3.06
CA ALA A 150 -7.81 7.73 2.24
C ALA A 150 -8.17 7.90 0.75
N LEU A 151 -7.17 7.83 -0.10
CA LEU A 151 -7.35 7.81 -1.55
C LEU A 151 -7.50 6.35 -2.00
N VAL A 152 -8.76 5.90 -2.09
CA VAL A 152 -9.05 4.55 -2.57
C VAL A 152 -9.03 4.56 -4.08
N LEU A 153 -8.06 3.87 -4.66
CA LEU A 153 -7.94 3.70 -6.11
C LEU A 153 -9.03 2.76 -6.62
N GLY A 154 -9.32 2.83 -7.91
CA GLY A 154 -10.24 1.92 -8.56
C GLY A 154 -9.75 0.48 -8.59
N VAL A 155 -10.54 -0.39 -9.16
CA VAL A 155 -10.16 -1.77 -9.48
C VAL A 155 -10.26 -2.01 -10.97
N GLY A 156 -9.44 -2.91 -11.49
CA GLY A 156 -9.50 -3.36 -12.87
C GLY A 156 -10.55 -4.45 -13.06
N GLN A 157 -10.97 -4.61 -14.31
CA GLN A 157 -11.81 -5.72 -14.78
C GLN A 157 -10.94 -6.77 -15.47
N GLY A 158 -11.36 -8.03 -15.41
CA GLY A 158 -10.75 -9.10 -16.17
C GLY A 158 -10.70 -10.43 -15.42
N ASP A 159 -9.89 -11.33 -15.95
CA ASP A 159 -9.75 -12.68 -15.40
C ASP A 159 -9.06 -12.62 -14.03
N GLN A 160 -9.65 -13.32 -13.08
CA GLN A 160 -9.14 -13.45 -11.72
C GLN A 160 -8.46 -14.80 -11.51
N ALA A 161 -7.61 -14.89 -10.52
CA ALA A 161 -6.85 -16.11 -10.23
C ALA A 161 -7.75 -17.33 -9.92
N CYS A 162 -8.98 -17.10 -9.48
CA CYS A 162 -9.98 -18.14 -9.25
C CYS A 162 -10.68 -18.63 -10.53
N GLY A 163 -10.34 -18.08 -11.70
CA GLY A 163 -10.97 -18.43 -12.98
C GLY A 163 -12.27 -17.69 -13.29
N GLU A 164 -12.65 -16.74 -12.46
CA GLU A 164 -13.79 -15.85 -12.69
C GLU A 164 -13.36 -14.57 -13.42
N THR A 165 -14.29 -13.92 -14.09
CA THR A 165 -14.09 -12.62 -14.73
C THR A 165 -14.97 -11.58 -14.06
N GLY A 166 -14.42 -10.39 -13.79
CA GLY A 166 -15.18 -9.30 -13.18
C GLY A 166 -14.30 -8.23 -12.54
N ASP A 167 -14.94 -7.38 -11.76
CA ASP A 167 -14.28 -6.32 -11.01
C ASP A 167 -13.54 -6.87 -9.78
N GLY A 168 -12.51 -6.17 -9.35
CA GLY A 168 -11.78 -6.51 -8.13
C GLY A 168 -10.29 -6.77 -8.31
N ARG A 169 -9.78 -6.80 -9.54
CA ARG A 169 -8.35 -6.89 -9.81
C ARG A 169 -7.66 -5.59 -9.35
N MET A 170 -6.48 -5.72 -8.74
CA MET A 170 -5.66 -4.55 -8.50
C MET A 170 -5.33 -3.85 -9.84
N LEU A 171 -5.39 -2.53 -9.86
CA LEU A 171 -4.90 -1.73 -10.97
C LEU A 171 -3.50 -2.16 -11.39
N GLU A 172 -3.13 -1.90 -12.63
CA GLU A 172 -1.78 -2.18 -13.10
C GLU A 172 -0.76 -1.23 -12.44
N PRO A 173 0.50 -1.66 -12.27
CA PRO A 173 1.53 -0.86 -11.62
C PRO A 173 1.67 0.55 -12.18
N GLU A 174 1.54 0.70 -13.50
CA GLU A 174 1.64 1.98 -14.20
C GLU A 174 0.50 2.93 -13.83
N GLU A 175 -0.72 2.41 -13.66
CA GLU A 175 -1.90 3.20 -13.27
C GLU A 175 -1.73 3.71 -11.83
N ILE A 176 -1.31 2.83 -10.90
CA ILE A 176 -1.05 3.21 -9.51
C ILE A 176 0.08 4.25 -9.43
N LEU A 177 1.13 4.09 -10.24
CA LEU A 177 2.24 5.04 -10.30
C LEU A 177 1.75 6.43 -10.76
N GLN A 178 0.90 6.50 -11.78
CA GLN A 178 0.35 7.79 -12.26
C GLN A 178 -0.49 8.47 -11.18
N ASP A 179 -1.32 7.72 -10.46
CA ASP A 179 -2.10 8.27 -9.34
C ASP A 179 -1.19 8.80 -8.23
N LEU A 180 -0.12 8.07 -7.89
CA LEU A 180 0.87 8.50 -6.90
C LEU A 180 1.57 9.79 -7.32
N ILE A 181 1.99 9.89 -8.58
CA ILE A 181 2.62 11.08 -9.15
C ILE A 181 1.66 12.27 -9.04
N ALA A 182 0.42 12.12 -9.46
CA ALA A 182 -0.60 13.16 -9.40
C ALA A 182 -0.79 13.70 -7.97
N VAL A 183 -0.87 12.80 -6.99
CA VAL A 183 -1.00 13.15 -5.57
C VAL A 183 0.24 13.88 -5.05
N SER A 184 1.43 13.48 -5.48
CA SER A 184 2.70 14.09 -5.05
C SER A 184 2.83 15.56 -5.49
N TYR A 185 2.16 15.94 -6.57
CA TYR A 185 2.12 17.35 -7.01
C TYR A 185 1.07 18.18 -6.29
N THR A 186 -0.05 17.59 -5.87
CA THR A 186 -1.16 18.32 -5.24
C THR A 186 -0.95 18.62 -3.75
N HIS A 187 -0.17 17.82 -3.05
CA HIS A 187 0.14 18.02 -1.63
C HIS A 187 1.33 18.96 -1.36
N LEU A 188 1.93 19.56 -2.40
CA LEU A 188 3.04 20.52 -2.28
C LEU A 188 2.59 22.00 -2.36
N THR A 189 1.31 22.23 -2.50
CA THR A 189 0.68 23.57 -2.46
C THR A 189 -0.14 23.74 -1.21
#